data_2b93fc0fd4514c67c54e0d98ff042df4
#
_entry.id   2b93fc0fd4514c67c54e0d98ff042df4
#
_cell.length_a   1.000
_cell.length_b   1.000
_cell.length_c   1.000
_cell.angle_alpha   90.00
_cell.angle_beta   90.00
_cell.angle_gamma   90.00
#
_symmetry.space_group_name_H-M   'P 1'
#
loop_
_entity.id
_entity.type
_entity.pdbx_description
1 polymer ?
#
loop_
_entity_poly.entity_id
_entity_poly.type
_entity_poly.pdbx_seq_one_letter_code
_entity_poly.pdbx_strand_id
1 'polypeptide(L)'
;YYNTPKVVPLCRLAFLSIVIASLGTAQSAWLFKNLRAKQQAKASMAAVLVSSCVGAGMAFAGMAYWSLATQGLVYVGLNTLLQWHYSPWRPSLHGITFAPVRRMFRFSCKILATTITTHVNNNVLNIMLGHYFTPQDAGNYNQAYQWNFKCFSLVQNMVSQVAQPVLVDPVSY
;
A
#
# COMPACT_ATOMS: atom_id res chain seq x y z
N TYR A 1 2.70 21.98 15.86
CA TYR A 1 3.45 21.26 16.81
C TYR A 1 4.80 20.72 16.28
N TYR A 2 4.89 20.11 15.12
CA TYR A 2 6.15 19.82 14.44
C TYR A 2 6.49 20.95 13.49
N ASN A 3 7.15 21.98 13.97
CA ASN A 3 7.50 23.17 13.18
C ASN A 3 8.71 22.89 12.25
N THR A 4 8.58 21.87 11.40
CA THR A 4 9.60 21.51 10.43
C THR A 4 9.08 21.79 9.01
N PRO A 5 9.47 22.91 8.39
CA PRO A 5 8.99 23.31 7.07
C PRO A 5 9.30 22.27 5.97
N LYS A 6 10.27 21.38 6.20
CA LYS A 6 10.66 20.31 5.29
C LYS A 6 9.62 19.17 5.18
N VAL A 7 8.67 19.06 6.12
CA VAL A 7 7.64 18.00 6.12
C VAL A 7 6.51 18.32 5.13
N VAL A 8 6.21 19.59 4.89
CA VAL A 8 5.12 19.99 4.00
C VAL A 8 5.26 19.45 2.57
N PRO A 9 6.41 19.60 1.89
CA PRO A 9 6.58 19.06 0.55
C PRO A 9 6.54 17.52 0.52
N LEU A 10 7.03 16.84 1.58
CA LEU A 10 6.94 15.38 1.70
C LEU A 10 5.50 14.91 1.80
N CYS A 11 4.66 15.61 2.57
CA CYS A 11 3.23 15.31 2.66
C CYS A 11 2.53 15.49 1.30
N ARG A 12 2.87 16.52 0.53
CA ARG A 12 2.30 16.71 -0.81
C ARG A 12 2.62 15.56 -1.75
N LEU A 13 3.85 15.04 -1.73
CA LEU A 13 4.24 13.86 -2.51
C LEU A 13 3.51 12.60 -2.02
N ALA A 14 3.33 12.45 -0.71
CA ALA A 14 2.55 11.34 -0.15
C ALA A 14 1.09 11.38 -0.62
N PHE A 15 0.44 12.55 -0.65
CA PHE A 15 -0.91 12.69 -1.18
C PHE A 15 -0.98 12.36 -2.67
N LEU A 16 0.01 12.76 -3.46
CA LEU A 16 0.08 12.42 -4.87
C LEU A 16 0.17 10.91 -5.09
N SER A 17 0.95 10.21 -4.26
CA SER A 17 1.06 8.74 -4.34
C SER A 17 -0.28 8.04 -4.05
N ILE A 18 -1.11 8.57 -3.14
CA ILE A 18 -2.44 8.04 -2.84
C ILE A 18 -3.35 8.15 -4.07
N VAL A 19 -3.32 9.28 -4.77
CA VAL A 19 -4.11 9.47 -6.00
C VAL A 19 -3.71 8.47 -7.07
N ILE A 20 -2.40 8.29 -7.28
CA ILE A 20 -1.89 7.31 -8.25
C ILE A 20 -2.27 5.88 -7.83
N ALA A 21 -2.14 5.54 -6.55
CA ALA A 21 -2.51 4.22 -6.03
C ALA A 21 -4.00 3.92 -6.25
N SER A 22 -4.87 4.91 -6.07
CA SER A 22 -6.32 4.74 -6.27
C SER A 22 -6.69 4.31 -7.68
N LEU A 23 -5.94 4.79 -8.69
CA LEU A 23 -6.12 4.40 -10.09
C LEU A 23 -5.74 2.93 -10.35
N GLY A 24 -4.84 2.36 -9.55
CA GLY A 24 -4.42 0.96 -9.65
C GLY A 24 -5.29 -0.03 -8.88
N THR A 25 -6.14 0.44 -7.96
CA THR A 25 -6.89 -0.42 -7.05
C THR A 25 -7.84 -1.37 -7.79
N ALA A 26 -8.52 -0.90 -8.83
CA ALA A 26 -9.45 -1.73 -9.61
C ALA A 26 -8.73 -2.83 -10.38
N GLN A 27 -7.57 -2.55 -10.98
CA GLN A 27 -6.75 -3.51 -11.72
C GLN A 27 -6.15 -4.56 -10.78
N SER A 28 -5.68 -4.12 -9.61
CA SER A 28 -5.19 -5.01 -8.55
C SER A 28 -6.28 -5.99 -8.10
N ALA A 29 -7.48 -5.49 -7.82
CA ALA A 29 -8.63 -6.32 -7.43
C ALA A 29 -9.03 -7.31 -8.53
N TRP A 30 -8.99 -6.91 -9.81
CA TRP A 30 -9.27 -7.78 -10.94
C TRP A 30 -8.24 -8.89 -11.09
N LEU A 31 -6.93 -8.58 -10.98
CA LEU A 31 -5.85 -9.57 -11.02
C LEU A 31 -5.97 -10.56 -9.86
N PHE A 32 -6.32 -10.09 -8.67
CA PHE A 32 -6.53 -10.93 -7.49
C PHE A 32 -7.72 -11.88 -7.68
N LYS A 33 -8.87 -11.36 -8.13
CA LYS A 33 -10.08 -12.16 -8.40
C LYS A 33 -9.83 -13.29 -9.42
N ASN A 34 -9.03 -13.02 -10.45
CA ASN A 34 -8.74 -13.99 -11.50
C ASN A 34 -7.51 -14.86 -11.21
N LEU A 35 -7.05 -14.90 -9.95
CA LEU A 35 -5.90 -15.70 -9.50
C LEU A 35 -4.62 -15.50 -10.34
N ARG A 36 -4.46 -14.32 -10.95
CA ARG A 36 -3.28 -13.97 -11.74
C ARG A 36 -2.12 -13.45 -10.86
N ALA A 37 -1.88 -14.15 -9.74
CA ALA A 37 -0.83 -13.80 -8.77
C ALA A 37 0.56 -13.68 -9.42
N LYS A 38 0.86 -14.51 -10.42
CA LYS A 38 2.14 -14.44 -11.17
C LYS A 38 2.35 -13.09 -11.87
N GLN A 39 1.31 -12.52 -12.46
CA GLN A 39 1.40 -11.22 -13.14
C GLN A 39 1.52 -10.08 -12.12
N GLN A 40 0.78 -10.16 -11.03
CA GLN A 40 0.87 -9.21 -9.92
C GLN A 40 2.26 -9.24 -9.27
N ALA A 41 2.81 -10.43 -9.02
CA ALA A 41 4.16 -10.59 -8.49
C ALA A 41 5.22 -9.99 -9.42
N LYS A 42 5.14 -10.26 -10.72
CA LYS A 42 6.05 -9.67 -11.71
C LYS A 42 6.00 -8.14 -11.72
N ALA A 43 4.79 -7.57 -11.70
CA ALA A 43 4.62 -6.11 -11.64
C ALA A 43 5.25 -5.52 -10.39
N SER A 44 4.99 -6.11 -9.23
CA SER A 44 5.53 -5.65 -7.94
C SER A 44 7.05 -5.81 -7.87
N MET A 45 7.61 -6.94 -8.34
CA MET A 45 9.07 -7.14 -8.36
C MET A 45 9.77 -6.12 -9.27
N ALA A 46 9.27 -5.91 -10.47
CA ALA A 46 9.82 -4.91 -11.39
C ALA A 46 9.75 -3.50 -10.79
N ALA A 47 8.61 -3.15 -10.18
CA ALA A 47 8.43 -1.86 -9.52
C ALA A 47 9.40 -1.67 -8.34
N VAL A 48 9.63 -2.72 -7.52
CA VAL A 48 10.60 -2.68 -6.41
C VAL A 48 12.02 -2.49 -6.93
N LEU A 49 12.44 -3.26 -7.91
CA LEU A 49 13.81 -3.17 -8.46
C LEU A 49 14.10 -1.77 -9.00
N VAL A 50 13.21 -1.25 -9.85
CA VAL A 50 13.41 0.09 -10.44
C VAL A 50 13.34 1.19 -9.38
N SER A 51 12.37 1.14 -8.47
CA SER A 51 12.27 2.14 -7.41
C SER A 51 13.46 2.12 -6.46
N SER A 52 14.01 0.93 -6.17
CA SER A 52 15.21 0.79 -5.33
C SER A 52 16.44 1.37 -6.02
N CYS A 53 16.61 1.14 -7.33
CA CYS A 53 17.71 1.74 -8.08
C CYS A 53 17.61 3.28 -8.10
N VAL A 54 16.41 3.82 -8.32
CA VAL A 54 16.18 5.27 -8.28
C VAL A 54 16.43 5.83 -6.88
N GLY A 55 15.92 5.16 -5.83
CA GLY A 55 16.15 5.56 -4.45
C GLY A 55 17.62 5.56 -4.06
N ALA A 56 18.36 4.51 -4.41
CA ALA A 56 19.78 4.40 -4.15
C ALA A 56 20.57 5.50 -4.91
N GLY A 57 20.27 5.71 -6.19
CA GLY A 57 20.91 6.76 -6.98
C GLY A 57 20.73 8.17 -6.39
N MET A 58 19.52 8.50 -5.92
CA MET A 58 19.25 9.78 -5.25
C MET A 58 19.92 9.87 -3.87
N ALA A 59 20.04 8.75 -3.15
CA ALA A 59 20.72 8.72 -1.85
C ALA A 59 22.21 9.01 -2.02
N PHE A 60 22.88 8.46 -3.05
CA PHE A 60 24.25 8.78 -3.40
C PHE A 60 24.43 10.25 -3.82
N ALA A 61 23.41 10.87 -4.38
CA ALA A 61 23.42 12.30 -4.69
C ALA A 61 23.24 13.21 -3.45
N GLY A 62 23.20 12.65 -2.23
CA GLY A 62 23.11 13.39 -0.98
C GLY A 62 21.70 13.85 -0.59
N MET A 63 20.66 13.44 -1.32
CA MET A 63 19.27 13.86 -1.10
C MET A 63 18.49 12.84 -0.22
N ALA A 64 19.01 12.54 0.98
CA ALA A 64 18.50 11.45 1.84
C ALA A 64 16.97 11.44 2.06
N TYR A 65 16.38 12.57 2.42
CA TYR A 65 14.93 12.66 2.67
C TYR A 65 14.08 12.54 1.40
N TRP A 66 14.54 13.15 0.32
CA TRP A 66 13.87 13.13 -0.97
C TRP A 66 13.96 11.77 -1.65
N SER A 67 15.06 11.05 -1.43
CA SER A 67 15.26 9.69 -1.93
C SER A 67 14.12 8.75 -1.51
N LEU A 68 13.78 8.74 -0.21
CA LEU A 68 12.71 7.89 0.32
C LEU A 68 11.32 8.26 -0.24
N ALA A 69 11.01 9.55 -0.34
CA ALA A 69 9.74 10.01 -0.86
C ALA A 69 9.59 9.70 -2.36
N THR A 70 10.64 9.94 -3.14
CA THR A 70 10.64 9.65 -4.57
C THR A 70 10.62 8.16 -4.85
N GLN A 71 11.35 7.35 -4.07
CA GLN A 71 11.32 5.90 -4.17
C GLN A 71 9.89 5.37 -4.00
N GLY A 72 9.16 5.86 -2.98
CA GLY A 72 7.76 5.47 -2.76
C GLY A 72 6.85 5.86 -3.92
N LEU A 73 7.00 7.08 -4.44
CA LEU A 73 6.21 7.56 -5.58
C LEU A 73 6.48 6.74 -6.85
N VAL A 74 7.75 6.50 -7.16
CA VAL A 74 8.18 5.70 -8.32
C VAL A 74 7.65 4.26 -8.20
N TYR A 75 7.73 3.67 -7.01
CA TYR A 75 7.18 2.34 -6.78
C TYR A 75 5.68 2.27 -7.08
N VAL A 76 4.89 3.18 -6.49
CA VAL A 76 3.45 3.22 -6.69
C VAL A 76 3.09 3.50 -8.15
N GLY A 77 3.77 4.44 -8.79
CA GLY A 77 3.55 4.79 -10.19
C GLY A 77 3.83 3.62 -11.13
N LEU A 78 4.99 2.99 -11.01
CA LEU A 78 5.37 1.85 -11.83
C LEU A 78 4.47 0.64 -11.59
N ASN A 79 4.17 0.34 -10.33
CA ASN A 79 3.28 -0.76 -9.99
C ASN A 79 1.89 -0.57 -10.60
N THR A 80 1.33 0.64 -10.51
CA THR A 80 0.05 0.99 -11.14
C THR A 80 0.12 0.85 -12.66
N LEU A 81 1.14 1.40 -13.31
CA LEU A 81 1.31 1.31 -14.77
C LEU A 81 1.44 -0.15 -15.24
N LEU A 82 2.24 -0.96 -14.56
CA LEU A 82 2.40 -2.37 -14.90
C LEU A 82 1.12 -3.17 -14.67
N GLN A 83 0.37 -2.89 -13.62
CA GLN A 83 -0.94 -3.50 -13.40
C GLN A 83 -1.93 -3.14 -14.51
N TRP A 84 -1.92 -1.90 -14.98
CA TRP A 84 -2.73 -1.48 -16.13
C TRP A 84 -2.31 -2.18 -17.43
N HIS A 85 -1.03 -2.43 -17.60
CA HIS A 85 -0.51 -3.17 -18.76
C HIS A 85 -0.91 -4.65 -18.75
N TYR A 86 -0.83 -5.30 -17.57
CA TYR A 86 -1.16 -6.72 -17.42
C TYR A 86 -2.67 -7.00 -17.28
N SER A 87 -3.46 -6.01 -16.92
CA SER A 87 -4.91 -6.14 -16.84
C SER A 87 -5.56 -5.86 -18.18
N PRO A 88 -6.26 -6.82 -18.79
CA PRO A 88 -7.05 -6.59 -20.00
C PRO A 88 -8.34 -5.80 -19.71
N TRP A 89 -8.73 -5.72 -18.43
CA TRP A 89 -9.92 -5.00 -18.02
C TRP A 89 -9.71 -3.49 -18.12
N ARG A 90 -10.61 -2.82 -18.84
CA ARG A 90 -10.65 -1.37 -18.98
C ARG A 90 -11.93 -0.84 -18.34
N PRO A 91 -11.86 0.18 -17.45
CA PRO A 91 -13.05 0.80 -16.92
C PRO A 91 -13.83 1.47 -18.05
N SER A 92 -15.07 1.04 -18.28
CA SER A 92 -16.01 1.70 -19.18
C SER A 92 -16.90 2.63 -18.38
N LEU A 93 -16.93 3.90 -18.77
CA LEU A 93 -17.82 4.88 -18.13
C LEU A 93 -19.28 4.71 -18.53
N HIS A 94 -19.55 3.94 -19.61
CA HIS A 94 -20.91 3.61 -20.05
C HIS A 94 -21.50 2.52 -19.16
N GLY A 95 -22.55 2.84 -18.42
CA GLY A 95 -23.27 1.88 -17.57
C GLY A 95 -22.83 1.88 -16.11
N ILE A 96 -22.30 2.99 -15.57
CA ILE A 96 -22.05 3.12 -14.13
C ILE A 96 -23.37 3.06 -13.38
N THR A 97 -23.62 1.92 -12.72
CA THR A 97 -24.81 1.74 -11.86
C THR A 97 -24.35 1.84 -10.40
N PHE A 98 -24.98 2.73 -9.65
CA PHE A 98 -24.69 2.90 -8.22
C PHE A 98 -25.33 1.82 -7.33
N ALA A 99 -26.19 0.98 -7.87
CA ALA A 99 -26.88 -0.06 -7.12
C ALA A 99 -25.93 -1.05 -6.39
N PRO A 100 -24.86 -1.58 -7.02
CA PRO A 100 -23.90 -2.44 -6.33
C PRO A 100 -23.16 -1.72 -5.19
N VAL A 101 -22.83 -0.43 -5.40
CA VAL A 101 -22.14 0.39 -4.40
C VAL A 101 -22.98 0.54 -3.15
N ARG A 102 -24.27 0.85 -3.29
CA ARG A 102 -25.20 0.99 -2.16
C ARG A 102 -25.37 -0.31 -1.38
N ARG A 103 -25.43 -1.45 -2.08
CA ARG A 103 -25.56 -2.79 -1.47
C ARG A 103 -24.31 -3.15 -0.65
N MET A 104 -23.12 -2.84 -1.16
CA MET A 104 -21.86 -3.15 -0.51
C MET A 104 -21.43 -2.09 0.51
N PHE A 105 -22.00 -0.90 0.50
CA PHE A 105 -21.61 0.23 1.34
C PHE A 105 -21.61 -0.13 2.83
N ARG A 106 -22.70 -0.76 3.31
CA ARG A 106 -22.82 -1.15 4.72
C ARG A 106 -21.73 -2.13 5.17
N PHE A 107 -21.36 -3.06 4.31
CA PHE A 107 -20.29 -4.02 4.56
C PHE A 107 -18.92 -3.32 4.53
N SER A 108 -18.69 -2.50 3.52
CA SER A 108 -17.43 -1.76 3.36
C SER A 108 -17.19 -0.78 4.51
N CYS A 109 -18.22 -0.11 5.03
CA CYS A 109 -18.11 0.76 6.20
C CYS A 109 -17.70 -0.01 7.46
N LYS A 110 -18.21 -1.22 7.66
CA LYS A 110 -17.78 -2.04 8.80
C LYS A 110 -16.32 -2.43 8.70
N ILE A 111 -15.86 -2.86 7.51
CA ILE A 111 -14.45 -3.17 7.27
C ILE A 111 -13.60 -1.93 7.48
N LEU A 112 -14.02 -0.77 6.97
CA LEU A 112 -13.29 0.48 7.13
C LEU A 112 -13.14 0.83 8.61
N ALA A 113 -14.21 0.75 9.41
CA ALA A 113 -14.16 1.01 10.85
C ALA A 113 -13.18 0.06 11.57
N THR A 114 -13.23 -1.23 11.26
CA THR A 114 -12.30 -2.22 11.81
C THR A 114 -10.87 -1.90 11.43
N THR A 115 -10.63 -1.57 10.16
CA THR A 115 -9.29 -1.22 9.66
C THR A 115 -8.74 0.03 10.34
N ILE A 116 -9.54 1.08 10.48
CA ILE A 116 -9.15 2.31 11.19
C ILE A 116 -8.79 1.98 12.65
N THR A 117 -9.64 1.22 13.35
CA THR A 117 -9.38 0.82 14.74
C THR A 117 -8.08 0.03 14.85
N THR A 118 -7.83 -0.91 13.95
CA THR A 118 -6.58 -1.70 13.92
C THR A 118 -5.36 -0.81 13.68
N HIS A 119 -5.44 0.13 12.72
CA HIS A 119 -4.35 1.06 12.45
C HIS A 119 -4.09 2.00 13.64
N VAL A 120 -5.12 2.52 14.29
CA VAL A 120 -4.97 3.34 15.49
C VAL A 120 -4.30 2.52 16.60
N ASN A 121 -4.79 1.32 16.87
CA ASN A 121 -4.23 0.45 17.90
C ASN A 121 -2.75 0.11 17.64
N ASN A 122 -2.40 -0.23 16.41
CA ASN A 122 -1.01 -0.58 16.05
C ASN A 122 -0.06 0.63 16.09
N ASN A 123 -0.57 1.84 15.95
CA ASN A 123 0.24 3.06 15.94
C ASN A 123 0.21 3.84 17.26
N VAL A 124 -0.61 3.44 18.22
CA VAL A 124 -0.68 4.13 19.55
C VAL A 124 0.71 4.23 20.19
N LEU A 125 1.47 3.14 20.20
CA LEU A 125 2.84 3.14 20.75
C LEU A 125 3.76 4.10 19.99
N ASN A 126 3.69 4.16 18.67
CA ASN A 126 4.48 5.08 17.87
C ASN A 126 4.13 6.54 18.16
N ILE A 127 2.85 6.83 18.37
CA ILE A 127 2.37 8.17 18.73
C ILE A 127 2.87 8.56 20.14
N MET A 128 2.78 7.65 21.11
CA MET A 128 3.27 7.87 22.47
C MET A 128 4.80 8.05 22.49
N LEU A 129 5.53 7.21 21.77
CA LEU A 129 6.98 7.32 21.67
C LEU A 129 7.41 8.65 21.04
N GLY A 130 6.71 9.11 20.00
CA GLY A 130 6.99 10.41 19.39
C GLY A 130 6.69 11.61 20.27
N HIS A 131 5.87 11.46 21.33
CA HIS A 131 5.54 12.53 22.27
C HIS A 131 6.47 12.55 23.50
N TYR A 132 6.84 11.39 24.03
CA TYR A 132 7.57 11.28 25.31
C TYR A 132 9.07 10.99 25.15
N PHE A 133 9.50 10.52 23.98
CA PHE A 133 10.89 10.11 23.75
C PHE A 133 11.53 10.94 22.62
N THR A 134 12.83 10.77 22.46
CA THR A 134 13.55 11.47 21.40
C THR A 134 13.17 10.90 20.01
N PRO A 135 13.25 11.70 18.93
CA PRO A 135 13.00 11.22 17.57
C PRO A 135 13.91 10.03 17.19
N GLN A 136 15.08 9.93 17.80
CA GLN A 136 16.05 8.87 17.53
C GLN A 136 15.61 7.54 18.15
N ASP A 137 15.10 7.58 19.39
CA ASP A 137 14.57 6.39 20.08
C ASP A 137 13.30 5.87 19.40
N ALA A 138 12.40 6.78 19.01
CA ALA A 138 11.21 6.45 18.25
C ALA A 138 11.55 5.83 16.88
N GLY A 139 12.60 6.32 16.21
CA GLY A 139 13.11 5.78 14.96
C GLY A 139 13.65 4.35 15.12
N ASN A 140 14.48 4.12 16.13
CA ASN A 140 15.05 2.81 16.41
C ASN A 140 13.98 1.76 16.76
N TYR A 141 13.01 2.14 17.60
CA TYR A 141 11.88 1.28 17.92
C TYR A 141 11.04 0.93 16.68
N ASN A 142 10.71 1.92 15.86
CA ASN A 142 9.93 1.70 14.64
C ASN A 142 10.68 0.78 13.67
N GLN A 143 11.98 0.91 13.54
CA GLN A 143 12.81 0.03 12.73
C GLN A 143 12.76 -1.43 13.24
N ALA A 144 12.94 -1.64 14.54
CA ALA A 144 12.86 -2.96 15.16
C ALA A 144 11.46 -3.59 14.99
N TYR A 145 10.42 -2.79 15.20
CA TYR A 145 9.03 -3.20 15.01
C TYR A 145 8.74 -3.60 13.56
N GLN A 146 9.23 -2.84 12.58
CA GLN A 146 9.06 -3.17 11.17
C GLN A 146 9.74 -4.48 10.78
N TRP A 147 10.92 -4.78 11.30
CA TRP A 147 11.58 -6.06 11.05
C TRP A 147 10.79 -7.24 11.59
N ASN A 148 10.32 -7.14 12.84
CA ASN A 148 9.46 -8.17 13.43
C ASN A 148 8.17 -8.37 12.61
N PHE A 149 7.50 -7.27 12.26
CA PHE A 149 6.27 -7.31 11.48
C PHE A 149 6.47 -7.90 10.07
N LYS A 150 7.59 -7.62 9.42
CA LYS A 150 7.92 -8.19 8.10
C LYS A 150 8.04 -9.71 8.13
N CYS A 151 8.71 -10.25 9.14
CA CYS A 151 8.82 -11.70 9.29
C CYS A 151 7.45 -12.36 9.48
N PHE A 152 6.62 -11.80 10.34
CA PHE A 152 5.27 -12.31 10.59
C PHE A 152 4.35 -12.15 9.38
N SER A 153 4.39 -11.01 8.72
CA SER A 153 3.52 -10.69 7.57
C SER A 153 3.79 -11.57 6.34
N LEU A 154 5.00 -12.06 6.17
CA LEU A 154 5.31 -13.01 5.08
C LEU A 154 4.43 -14.26 5.18
N VAL A 155 4.40 -14.88 6.34
CA VAL A 155 3.60 -16.09 6.57
C VAL A 155 2.11 -15.79 6.46
N GLN A 156 1.66 -14.70 7.09
CA GLN A 156 0.26 -14.31 7.07
C GLN A 156 -0.23 -13.98 5.66
N ASN A 157 0.56 -13.29 4.86
CA ASN A 157 0.21 -12.96 3.49
C ASN A 157 0.15 -14.20 2.59
N MET A 158 1.06 -15.16 2.75
CA MET A 158 1.03 -16.42 2.01
C MET A 158 -0.26 -17.19 2.30
N VAL A 159 -0.59 -17.34 3.59
CA VAL A 159 -1.82 -18.04 4.01
C VAL A 159 -3.08 -17.30 3.50
N SER A 160 -3.14 -15.99 3.65
CA SER A 160 -4.30 -15.21 3.22
C SER A 160 -4.52 -15.21 1.71
N GLN A 161 -3.46 -15.18 0.92
CA GLN A 161 -3.56 -15.21 -0.55
C GLN A 161 -4.10 -16.54 -1.07
N VAL A 162 -3.86 -17.63 -0.36
CA VAL A 162 -4.35 -18.97 -0.75
C VAL A 162 -5.71 -19.25 -0.11
N ALA A 163 -5.88 -18.92 1.16
CA ALA A 163 -7.11 -19.25 1.90
C ALA A 163 -8.32 -18.44 1.42
N GLN A 164 -8.17 -17.16 1.13
CA GLN A 164 -9.29 -16.30 0.70
C GLN A 164 -9.99 -16.79 -0.57
N PRO A 165 -9.29 -17.06 -1.70
CA PRO A 165 -9.97 -17.52 -2.90
C PRO A 165 -10.54 -18.94 -2.76
N VAL A 166 -9.88 -19.81 -1.99
CA VAL A 166 -10.35 -21.20 -1.77
C VAL A 166 -11.61 -21.22 -0.89
N LEU A 167 -11.70 -20.34 0.11
CA LEU A 167 -12.87 -20.28 0.99
C LEU A 167 -14.06 -19.55 0.36
N VAL A 168 -13.85 -18.71 -0.64
CA VAL A 168 -14.92 -17.99 -1.35
C VAL A 168 -15.53 -18.83 -2.47
N ASP A 169 -14.87 -19.89 -2.93
CA ASP A 169 -15.31 -20.78 -4.01
C ASP A 169 -15.92 -22.16 -3.56
N PRO A 170 -16.50 -22.35 -2.36
CA PRO A 170 -17.13 -23.62 -2.02
C PRO A 170 -18.58 -23.75 -2.53
N VAL A 171 -19.09 -22.87 -3.39
CA VAL A 171 -20.50 -22.84 -3.79
C VAL A 171 -20.70 -23.01 -5.30
N SER A 172 -19.82 -23.75 -5.96
CA SER A 172 -20.03 -24.19 -7.34
C SER A 172 -19.92 -25.72 -7.49
N TYR A 173 -20.62 -26.47 -6.60
CA TYR A 173 -20.97 -27.88 -6.81
C TYR A 173 -22.47 -28.05 -6.58
#